data_b5fc140c678ef2de53ba6244e22c0e7f
#
_entry.id   b5fc140c678ef2de53ba6244e22c0e7f
#
_cell.length_a   1.000
_cell.length_b   1.000
_cell.length_c   1.000
_cell.angle_alpha   90.00
_cell.angle_beta   90.00
_cell.angle_gamma   90.00
#
_symmetry.space_group_name_H-M   'P 1'
#
loop_
_entity.id
_entity.type
_entity.pdbx_description
1 polymer ?
#
loop_
_entity_poly.entity_id
_entity_poly.type
_entity_poly.pdbx_seq_one_letter_code
_entity_poly.pdbx_strand_id
1 'polypeptide(L)'
;KRLNVETIDLLYQHRVDPAVPVEEVVGTMADLVKEGKIRHIGLSEVSAQTLRRACKVHPIAAVQTEYSLWSREPEAGILHTCRELGVGFVPYSPLGRGFLTGTITDPGVLAADDFRRHLPRFQAETMRKNQLLLERLQQVATRYDATLAQIALAWVMSKGEDIVPIPGARKIAHLRDNAGAANITLAPEDILTIEHIFTADNVTGLRYTQGDFDLIEK
;
A
#
# COMPACT_ATOMS: atom_id res chain seq x y z
N LYS A 1 -20.13 16.71 -6.54
CA LYS A 1 -20.95 17.13 -5.39
C LYS A 1 -20.34 16.72 -4.05
N ARG A 2 -19.94 15.42 -3.84
CA ARG A 2 -19.40 14.97 -2.54
C ARG A 2 -18.05 15.60 -2.18
N LEU A 3 -17.19 15.85 -3.15
CA LEU A 3 -15.85 16.44 -2.95
C LEU A 3 -15.90 17.97 -2.95
N ASN A 4 -16.99 18.57 -3.38
CA ASN A 4 -17.17 20.03 -3.52
C ASN A 4 -16.04 20.69 -4.33
N VAL A 5 -15.62 20.04 -5.40
CA VAL A 5 -14.65 20.52 -6.39
C VAL A 5 -15.27 20.48 -7.79
N GLU A 6 -14.83 21.35 -8.68
CA GLU A 6 -15.25 21.36 -10.08
C GLU A 6 -14.51 20.33 -10.90
N THR A 7 -13.23 20.17 -10.64
CA THR A 7 -12.34 19.21 -11.33
C THR A 7 -11.67 18.29 -10.31
N ILE A 8 -11.63 16.98 -10.58
CA ILE A 8 -10.93 16.00 -9.76
C ILE A 8 -9.45 15.97 -10.21
N ASP A 9 -8.52 16.11 -9.28
CA ASP A 9 -7.09 16.12 -9.63
C ASP A 9 -6.61 14.74 -10.10
N LEU A 10 -7.02 13.66 -9.42
CA LEU A 10 -6.63 12.29 -9.75
C LEU A 10 -7.81 11.34 -9.56
N LEU A 11 -8.29 10.74 -10.66
CA LEU A 11 -9.35 9.73 -10.63
C LEU A 11 -8.74 8.34 -10.82
N TYR A 12 -9.09 7.42 -9.90
CA TYR A 12 -8.65 6.02 -9.97
C TYR A 12 -9.75 5.09 -10.51
N GLN A 13 -9.35 4.17 -11.40
CA GLN A 13 -10.07 2.90 -11.53
C GLN A 13 -9.73 2.04 -10.31
N HIS A 14 -10.71 1.75 -9.45
CA HIS A 14 -10.47 1.09 -8.16
C HIS A 14 -10.08 -0.39 -8.30
N ARG A 15 -10.69 -1.11 -9.28
CA ARG A 15 -10.35 -2.50 -9.66
C ARG A 15 -10.53 -2.68 -11.15
N VAL A 16 -9.73 -3.58 -11.73
CA VAL A 16 -9.90 -4.00 -13.12
C VAL A 16 -11.17 -4.84 -13.24
N ASP A 17 -11.99 -4.54 -14.24
CA ASP A 17 -13.07 -5.43 -14.65
C ASP A 17 -12.49 -6.36 -15.75
N PRO A 18 -12.41 -7.68 -15.51
CA PRO A 18 -11.85 -8.61 -16.49
C PRO A 18 -12.67 -8.70 -17.78
N ALA A 19 -13.94 -8.25 -17.76
CA ALA A 19 -14.81 -8.25 -18.94
C ALA A 19 -14.58 -7.01 -19.83
N VAL A 20 -13.86 -5.97 -19.34
CA VAL A 20 -13.63 -4.72 -20.07
C VAL A 20 -12.13 -4.50 -20.28
N PRO A 21 -11.64 -4.41 -21.53
CA PRO A 21 -10.23 -4.11 -21.80
C PRO A 21 -9.79 -2.80 -21.12
N VAL A 22 -8.60 -2.79 -20.52
CA VAL A 22 -8.07 -1.60 -19.86
C VAL A 22 -7.96 -0.41 -20.80
N GLU A 23 -7.75 -0.65 -22.08
CA GLU A 23 -7.68 0.36 -23.13
C GLU A 23 -9.01 1.13 -23.26
N GLU A 24 -10.14 0.46 -23.16
CA GLU A 24 -11.47 1.09 -23.21
C GLU A 24 -11.73 1.95 -21.97
N VAL A 25 -11.38 1.41 -20.80
CA VAL A 25 -11.52 2.15 -19.54
C VAL A 25 -10.67 3.42 -19.55
N VAL A 26 -9.39 3.28 -19.90
CA VAL A 26 -8.45 4.42 -19.95
C VAL A 26 -8.84 5.39 -21.07
N GLY A 27 -9.35 4.92 -22.20
CA GLY A 27 -9.91 5.76 -23.26
C GLY A 27 -11.06 6.63 -22.76
N THR A 28 -12.01 6.03 -22.04
CA THR A 28 -13.12 6.77 -21.43
C THR A 28 -12.63 7.80 -20.38
N MET A 29 -11.65 7.42 -19.56
CA MET A 29 -11.07 8.36 -18.57
C MET A 29 -10.30 9.50 -19.28
N ALA A 30 -9.64 9.22 -20.41
CA ALA A 30 -8.98 10.24 -21.23
C ALA A 30 -9.97 11.25 -21.81
N ASP A 31 -11.18 10.83 -22.16
CA ASP A 31 -12.23 11.78 -22.56
C ASP A 31 -12.67 12.68 -21.42
N LEU A 32 -12.74 12.16 -20.19
CA LEU A 32 -12.99 13.00 -19.00
C LEU A 32 -11.86 14.01 -18.74
N VAL A 33 -10.61 13.68 -19.08
CA VAL A 33 -9.48 14.64 -19.05
C VAL A 33 -9.69 15.75 -20.08
N LYS A 34 -10.04 15.40 -21.32
CA LYS A 34 -10.34 16.39 -22.42
C LYS A 34 -11.50 17.30 -22.06
N GLU A 35 -12.51 16.78 -21.36
CA GLU A 35 -13.64 17.55 -20.89
C GLU A 35 -13.34 18.43 -19.66
N GLY A 36 -12.13 18.35 -19.10
CA GLY A 36 -11.71 19.11 -17.91
C GLY A 36 -12.34 18.63 -16.60
N LYS A 37 -12.99 17.47 -16.60
CA LYS A 37 -13.63 16.88 -15.40
C LYS A 37 -12.64 16.26 -14.44
N ILE A 38 -11.54 15.72 -14.96
CA ILE A 38 -10.41 15.19 -14.20
C ILE A 38 -9.10 15.71 -14.79
N ARG A 39 -8.04 15.76 -13.98
CA ARG A 39 -6.71 16.17 -14.45
C ARG A 39 -5.83 14.99 -14.80
N HIS A 40 -5.84 13.95 -13.96
CA HIS A 40 -4.97 12.80 -14.07
C HIS A 40 -5.73 11.50 -13.86
N ILE A 41 -5.19 10.42 -14.45
CA ILE A 41 -5.72 9.07 -14.35
C ILE A 41 -4.80 8.25 -13.45
N GLY A 42 -5.39 7.48 -12.53
CA GLY A 42 -4.73 6.46 -11.73
C GLY A 42 -5.37 5.09 -11.92
N LEU A 43 -4.60 4.05 -11.66
CA LEU A 43 -5.06 2.66 -11.66
C LEU A 43 -4.79 2.02 -10.30
N SER A 44 -5.55 0.99 -9.92
CA SER A 44 -5.34 0.29 -8.65
C SER A 44 -5.31 -1.21 -8.85
N GLU A 45 -4.33 -1.88 -8.19
CA GLU A 45 -4.15 -3.35 -8.20
C GLU A 45 -4.06 -3.92 -9.62
N VAL A 46 -3.30 -3.26 -10.49
CA VAL A 46 -3.05 -3.70 -11.87
C VAL A 46 -1.71 -4.41 -11.99
N SER A 47 -1.63 -5.37 -12.91
CA SER A 47 -0.36 -6.02 -13.26
C SER A 47 0.56 -5.07 -14.04
N ALA A 48 1.86 -5.40 -14.07
CA ALA A 48 2.84 -4.68 -14.88
C ALA A 48 2.47 -4.67 -16.38
N GLN A 49 1.89 -5.76 -16.88
CA GLN A 49 1.44 -5.86 -18.26
C GLN A 49 0.28 -4.92 -18.54
N THR A 50 -0.73 -4.91 -17.66
CA THR A 50 -1.89 -4.03 -17.80
C THR A 50 -1.50 -2.56 -17.70
N LEU A 51 -0.59 -2.19 -16.80
CA LEU A 51 -0.06 -0.83 -16.74
C LEU A 51 0.61 -0.41 -18.06
N ARG A 52 1.44 -1.27 -18.66
CA ARG A 52 2.08 -0.98 -19.97
C ARG A 52 1.06 -0.79 -21.08
N ARG A 53 -0.03 -1.56 -21.08
CA ARG A 53 -1.13 -1.41 -22.04
C ARG A 53 -1.87 -0.09 -21.83
N ALA A 54 -2.21 0.24 -20.60
CA ALA A 54 -2.87 1.48 -20.21
C ALA A 54 -2.08 2.73 -20.63
N CYS A 55 -0.78 2.76 -20.37
CA CYS A 55 0.10 3.87 -20.72
C CYS A 55 0.25 4.10 -22.23
N LYS A 56 -0.07 3.12 -23.09
CA LYS A 56 -0.10 3.31 -24.55
C LYS A 56 -1.33 4.10 -25.00
N VAL A 57 -2.40 4.11 -24.20
CA VAL A 57 -3.65 4.85 -24.50
C VAL A 57 -3.58 6.29 -24.02
N HIS A 58 -3.17 6.47 -22.75
CA HIS A 58 -3.05 7.78 -22.13
C HIS A 58 -2.04 7.71 -20.97
N PRO A 59 -1.30 8.80 -20.66
CA PRO A 59 -0.44 8.84 -19.48
C PRO A 59 -1.19 8.50 -18.19
N ILE A 60 -0.63 7.57 -17.42
CA ILE A 60 -1.10 7.20 -16.09
C ILE A 60 -0.22 7.91 -15.05
N ALA A 61 -0.83 8.68 -14.15
CA ALA A 61 -0.09 9.45 -13.16
C ALA A 61 0.37 8.59 -11.98
N ALA A 62 -0.46 7.63 -11.55
CA ALA A 62 -0.14 6.82 -10.38
C ALA A 62 -0.79 5.43 -10.43
N VAL A 63 -0.13 4.46 -9.79
CA VAL A 63 -0.69 3.14 -9.46
C VAL A 63 -0.81 3.02 -7.95
N GLN A 64 -1.99 2.61 -7.47
CA GLN A 64 -2.24 2.35 -6.06
C GLN A 64 -2.32 0.84 -5.81
N THR A 65 -1.41 0.31 -4.99
CA THR A 65 -1.31 -1.12 -4.67
C THR A 65 -0.97 -1.32 -3.20
N GLU A 66 -1.40 -2.43 -2.58
CA GLU A 66 -1.02 -2.74 -1.21
C GLU A 66 0.49 -2.96 -1.12
N TYR A 67 1.16 -2.15 -0.30
CA TYR A 67 2.59 -2.30 -0.07
C TYR A 67 2.97 -1.91 1.36
N SER A 68 3.70 -2.79 2.02
CA SER A 68 4.13 -2.64 3.40
C SER A 68 5.22 -3.66 3.73
N LEU A 69 5.76 -3.64 4.93
CA LEU A 69 6.76 -4.61 5.41
C LEU A 69 6.32 -6.08 5.22
N TRP A 70 5.03 -6.38 5.36
CA TRP A 70 4.51 -7.74 5.23
C TRP A 70 3.69 -8.01 3.95
N SER A 71 3.66 -7.07 2.99
CA SER A 71 3.05 -7.22 1.67
C SER A 71 4.01 -6.64 0.64
N ARG A 72 4.93 -7.47 0.15
CA ARG A 72 6.07 -7.05 -0.67
C ARG A 72 5.97 -7.53 -2.13
N GLU A 73 4.83 -8.08 -2.52
CA GLU A 73 4.57 -8.57 -3.88
C GLU A 73 4.84 -7.51 -4.97
N PRO A 74 4.62 -6.20 -4.75
CA PRO A 74 4.93 -5.17 -5.74
C PRO A 74 6.41 -5.10 -6.16
N GLU A 75 7.34 -5.56 -5.32
CA GLU A 75 8.77 -5.58 -5.62
C GLU A 75 9.11 -6.55 -6.79
N ALA A 76 8.26 -7.56 -7.05
CA ALA A 76 8.48 -8.54 -8.10
C ALA A 76 8.28 -8.00 -9.53
N GLY A 77 7.69 -6.81 -9.71
CA GLY A 77 7.47 -6.28 -11.06
C GLY A 77 6.86 -4.90 -11.15
N ILE A 78 5.71 -4.65 -10.50
CA ILE A 78 4.96 -3.39 -10.71
C ILE A 78 5.74 -2.15 -10.29
N LEU A 79 6.55 -2.18 -9.22
CA LEU A 79 7.40 -1.06 -8.82
C LEU A 79 8.42 -0.70 -9.90
N HIS A 80 9.07 -1.69 -10.47
CA HIS A 80 10.02 -1.47 -11.57
C HIS A 80 9.33 -0.88 -12.79
N THR A 81 8.17 -1.42 -13.16
CA THR A 81 7.39 -0.94 -14.30
C THR A 81 6.89 0.51 -14.11
N CYS A 82 6.48 0.87 -12.89
CA CYS A 82 6.13 2.25 -12.59
C CYS A 82 7.30 3.21 -12.86
N ARG A 83 8.51 2.87 -12.42
CA ARG A 83 9.71 3.68 -12.65
C ARG A 83 10.06 3.81 -14.11
N GLU A 84 10.04 2.71 -14.86
CA GLU A 84 10.29 2.73 -16.32
C GLU A 84 9.33 3.66 -17.07
N LEU A 85 8.07 3.74 -16.61
CA LEU A 85 7.02 4.51 -17.27
C LEU A 85 6.82 5.92 -16.69
N GLY A 86 7.59 6.30 -15.65
CA GLY A 86 7.42 7.58 -14.97
C GLY A 86 6.09 7.70 -14.20
N VAL A 87 5.57 6.58 -13.70
CA VAL A 87 4.31 6.47 -12.97
C VAL A 87 4.59 6.47 -11.46
N GLY A 88 3.92 7.33 -10.70
CA GLY A 88 4.00 7.33 -9.25
C GLY A 88 3.39 6.07 -8.62
N PHE A 89 3.91 5.66 -7.47
CA PHE A 89 3.41 4.50 -6.75
C PHE A 89 2.81 4.92 -5.40
N VAL A 90 1.57 4.49 -5.14
CA VAL A 90 0.80 4.88 -3.94
C VAL A 90 0.48 3.64 -3.09
N PRO A 91 1.32 3.34 -2.08
CA PRO A 91 1.07 2.25 -1.14
C PRO A 91 -0.18 2.48 -0.30
N TYR A 92 -1.21 1.65 -0.46
CA TYR A 92 -2.27 1.60 0.54
C TYR A 92 -1.98 0.54 1.61
N SER A 93 -2.62 0.67 2.77
CA SER A 93 -2.36 -0.17 3.95
C SER A 93 -0.86 -0.29 4.32
N PRO A 94 -0.06 0.81 4.26
CA PRO A 94 1.39 0.74 4.51
C PRO A 94 1.73 0.33 5.95
N LEU A 95 0.76 0.42 6.87
CA LEU A 95 0.86 -0.06 8.27
C LEU A 95 0.23 -1.45 8.47
N GLY A 96 0.03 -2.24 7.40
CA GLY A 96 -0.53 -3.58 7.50
C GLY A 96 -1.91 -3.59 8.18
N ARG A 97 -2.78 -2.65 7.81
CA ARG A 97 -4.12 -2.47 8.42
C ARG A 97 -4.06 -2.24 9.95
N GLY A 98 -2.95 -1.67 10.44
CA GLY A 98 -2.72 -1.34 11.85
C GLY A 98 -1.89 -2.37 12.61
N PHE A 99 -1.63 -3.56 12.06
CA PHE A 99 -0.80 -4.57 12.74
C PHE A 99 0.64 -4.07 12.97
N LEU A 100 1.24 -3.43 11.97
CA LEU A 100 2.61 -2.92 12.03
C LEU A 100 2.81 -1.74 13.00
N THR A 101 1.74 -1.24 13.62
CA THR A 101 1.85 -0.26 14.70
C THR A 101 2.14 -0.88 16.06
N GLY A 102 2.02 -2.21 16.19
CA GLY A 102 2.15 -2.94 17.46
C GLY A 102 0.95 -2.79 18.42
N THR A 103 -0.09 -2.03 18.03
CA THR A 103 -1.26 -1.80 18.92
C THR A 103 -2.32 -2.89 18.84
N ILE A 104 -2.29 -3.71 17.77
CA ILE A 104 -3.21 -4.84 17.59
C ILE A 104 -2.45 -6.13 17.92
N THR A 105 -2.57 -6.57 19.17
CA THR A 105 -1.83 -7.73 19.69
C THR A 105 -2.63 -9.03 19.67
N ASP A 106 -3.95 -8.92 19.58
CA ASP A 106 -4.88 -10.05 19.58
C ASP A 106 -6.13 -9.72 18.76
N PRO A 107 -6.74 -10.69 18.03
CA PRO A 107 -7.98 -10.45 17.29
C PRO A 107 -9.14 -9.95 18.16
N GLY A 108 -9.11 -10.25 19.47
CA GLY A 108 -10.15 -9.84 20.41
C GLY A 108 -10.23 -8.34 20.67
N VAL A 109 -9.18 -7.56 20.35
CA VAL A 109 -9.21 -6.09 20.45
C VAL A 109 -9.96 -5.43 19.29
N LEU A 110 -10.26 -6.19 18.23
CA LEU A 110 -11.03 -5.73 17.09
C LEU A 110 -12.54 -5.82 17.38
N ALA A 111 -13.31 -4.84 16.94
CA ALA A 111 -14.77 -4.89 17.04
C ALA A 111 -15.34 -6.15 16.36
N ALA A 112 -16.51 -6.61 16.80
CA ALA A 112 -17.09 -7.86 16.30
C ALA A 112 -17.39 -7.82 14.78
N ASP A 113 -17.70 -6.65 14.25
CA ASP A 113 -17.99 -6.38 12.84
C ASP A 113 -16.75 -5.90 12.04
N ASP A 114 -15.57 -5.91 12.65
CA ASP A 114 -14.33 -5.50 11.96
C ASP A 114 -13.93 -6.55 10.92
N PHE A 115 -13.87 -6.14 9.65
CA PHE A 115 -13.56 -7.04 8.52
C PHE A 115 -12.22 -7.74 8.68
N ARG A 116 -11.25 -7.15 9.41
CA ARG A 116 -9.93 -7.74 9.65
C ARG A 116 -10.01 -9.08 10.36
N ARG A 117 -11.06 -9.33 11.16
CA ARG A 117 -11.29 -10.61 11.83
C ARG A 117 -11.42 -11.79 10.86
N HIS A 118 -11.79 -11.54 9.61
CA HIS A 118 -11.93 -12.56 8.56
C HIS A 118 -10.64 -12.77 7.75
N LEU A 119 -9.66 -11.87 7.89
CA LEU A 119 -8.41 -11.96 7.13
C LEU A 119 -7.47 -13.02 7.72
N PRO A 120 -6.77 -13.82 6.88
CA PRO A 120 -5.85 -14.86 7.34
C PRO A 120 -4.74 -14.35 8.28
N ARG A 121 -4.21 -13.15 8.03
CA ARG A 121 -3.15 -12.53 8.87
C ARG A 121 -3.62 -12.11 10.25
N PHE A 122 -4.93 -11.95 10.45
CA PHE A 122 -5.53 -11.53 11.72
C PHE A 122 -6.13 -12.70 12.52
N GLN A 123 -5.88 -13.94 12.10
CA GLN A 123 -6.22 -15.11 12.92
C GLN A 123 -5.25 -15.23 14.10
N ALA A 124 -5.73 -15.65 15.28
CA ALA A 124 -4.96 -15.61 16.54
C ALA A 124 -3.58 -16.27 16.43
N GLU A 125 -3.50 -17.47 15.84
CA GLU A 125 -2.24 -18.20 15.67
C GLU A 125 -1.28 -17.45 14.73
N THR A 126 -1.80 -16.94 13.61
CA THR A 126 -1.03 -16.19 12.63
C THR A 126 -0.48 -14.89 13.22
N MET A 127 -1.33 -14.14 13.93
CA MET A 127 -0.91 -12.91 14.60
C MET A 127 0.20 -13.18 15.62
N ARG A 128 0.07 -14.22 16.45
CA ARG A 128 1.09 -14.58 17.44
C ARG A 128 2.46 -14.88 16.79
N LYS A 129 2.47 -15.59 15.64
CA LYS A 129 3.70 -15.84 14.90
C LYS A 129 4.31 -14.55 14.36
N ASN A 130 3.49 -13.70 13.77
CA ASN A 130 3.93 -12.42 13.20
C ASN A 130 4.36 -11.40 14.28
N GLN A 131 3.88 -11.51 15.52
CA GLN A 131 4.28 -10.64 16.63
C GLN A 131 5.78 -10.67 16.90
N LEU A 132 6.44 -11.83 16.71
CA LEU A 132 7.89 -11.95 16.84
C LEU A 132 8.64 -11.04 15.85
N LEU A 133 8.04 -10.74 14.69
CA LEU A 133 8.61 -9.80 13.72
C LEU A 133 8.57 -8.37 14.25
N LEU A 134 7.49 -7.99 14.96
CA LEU A 134 7.36 -6.66 15.58
C LEU A 134 8.35 -6.48 16.74
N GLU A 135 8.61 -7.50 17.53
CA GLU A 135 9.61 -7.46 18.60
C GLU A 135 11.02 -7.16 18.04
N ARG A 136 11.36 -7.77 16.90
CA ARG A 136 12.61 -7.50 16.19
C ARG A 136 12.61 -6.09 15.56
N LEU A 137 11.50 -5.66 14.97
CA LEU A 137 11.36 -4.31 14.43
C LEU A 137 11.49 -3.25 15.51
N GLN A 138 11.00 -3.51 16.75
CA GLN A 138 11.11 -2.61 17.88
C GLN A 138 12.58 -2.31 18.23
N GLN A 139 13.49 -3.27 18.05
CA GLN A 139 14.93 -3.03 18.27
C GLN A 139 15.48 -1.99 17.27
N VAL A 140 14.99 -2.00 16.02
CA VAL A 140 15.33 -0.96 15.05
C VAL A 140 14.69 0.37 15.46
N ALA A 141 13.40 0.38 15.79
CA ALA A 141 12.67 1.57 16.16
C ALA A 141 13.32 2.32 17.36
N THR A 142 13.80 1.57 18.32
CA THR A 142 14.50 2.13 19.49
C THR A 142 15.77 2.91 19.11
N ARG A 143 16.52 2.48 18.07
CA ARG A 143 17.72 3.20 17.61
C ARG A 143 17.42 4.58 17.03
N TYR A 144 16.20 4.76 16.50
CA TYR A 144 15.74 5.99 15.88
C TYR A 144 14.86 6.85 16.80
N ASP A 145 14.66 6.44 18.06
CA ASP A 145 13.68 7.05 18.99
C ASP A 145 12.31 7.22 18.32
N ALA A 146 11.89 6.18 17.57
CA ALA A 146 10.72 6.21 16.71
C ALA A 146 9.70 5.11 17.08
N THR A 147 8.46 5.31 16.65
CA THR A 147 7.42 4.28 16.76
C THR A 147 7.59 3.20 15.68
N LEU A 148 7.00 2.02 15.90
CA LEU A 148 6.92 0.97 14.89
C LEU A 148 6.24 1.48 13.60
N ALA A 149 5.19 2.30 13.74
CA ALA A 149 4.49 2.89 12.61
C ALA A 149 5.40 3.80 11.79
N GLN A 150 6.20 4.63 12.45
CA GLN A 150 7.15 5.51 11.79
C GLN A 150 8.24 4.74 11.04
N ILE A 151 8.80 3.69 11.64
CA ILE A 151 9.80 2.86 10.98
C ILE A 151 9.21 2.12 9.77
N ALA A 152 7.99 1.58 9.90
CA ALA A 152 7.31 0.92 8.79
C ALA A 152 7.06 1.88 7.61
N LEU A 153 6.64 3.12 7.88
CA LEU A 153 6.43 4.15 6.85
C LEU A 153 7.76 4.65 6.27
N ALA A 154 8.78 4.90 7.09
CA ALA A 154 10.10 5.31 6.63
C ALA A 154 10.71 4.26 5.72
N TRP A 155 10.53 2.96 6.03
CA TRP A 155 10.97 1.88 5.16
C TRP A 155 10.23 1.90 3.81
N VAL A 156 8.91 2.08 3.79
CA VAL A 156 8.15 2.19 2.53
C VAL A 156 8.67 3.36 1.69
N MET A 157 8.87 4.53 2.30
CA MET A 157 9.38 5.72 1.61
C MET A 157 10.83 5.56 1.15
N SER A 158 11.67 4.78 1.85
CA SER A 158 13.06 4.51 1.46
C SER A 158 13.18 3.74 0.14
N LYS A 159 12.08 3.18 -0.37
CA LYS A 159 12.08 2.42 -1.62
C LYS A 159 12.13 3.27 -2.88
N GLY A 160 11.88 4.57 -2.79
CA GLY A 160 12.02 5.50 -3.93
C GLY A 160 11.28 6.81 -3.72
N GLU A 161 11.74 7.86 -4.41
CA GLU A 161 11.10 9.19 -4.40
C GLU A 161 9.74 9.19 -5.12
N ASP A 162 9.47 8.17 -5.92
CA ASP A 162 8.23 7.91 -6.64
C ASP A 162 7.13 7.31 -5.76
N ILE A 163 7.42 7.04 -4.47
CA ILE A 163 6.52 6.33 -3.55
C ILE A 163 5.88 7.27 -2.54
N VAL A 164 4.56 7.34 -2.55
CA VAL A 164 3.76 8.19 -1.64
C VAL A 164 2.75 7.33 -0.87
N PRO A 165 3.09 6.87 0.36
CA PRO A 165 2.18 6.04 1.15
C PRO A 165 0.97 6.81 1.65
N ILE A 166 -0.19 6.13 1.77
CA ILE A 166 -1.44 6.68 2.28
C ILE A 166 -1.89 5.99 3.58
N PRO A 167 -1.19 6.25 4.72
CA PRO A 167 -1.55 5.65 5.98
C PRO A 167 -2.88 6.23 6.51
N GLY A 168 -3.84 5.35 6.84
CA GLY A 168 -5.10 5.75 7.43
C GLY A 168 -4.93 6.28 8.86
N ALA A 169 -5.57 7.41 9.20
CA ALA A 169 -5.56 7.97 10.55
C ALA A 169 -6.95 8.53 10.90
N ARG A 170 -7.49 8.12 12.07
CA ARG A 170 -8.76 8.64 12.62
C ARG A 170 -8.56 9.61 13.78
N LYS A 171 -7.35 9.67 14.33
CA LYS A 171 -6.98 10.56 15.45
C LYS A 171 -5.84 11.47 15.01
N ILE A 172 -5.86 12.72 15.48
CA ILE A 172 -4.80 13.70 15.19
C ILE A 172 -3.43 13.18 15.65
N ALA A 173 -3.38 12.47 16.80
CA ALA A 173 -2.13 11.87 17.29
C ALA A 173 -1.54 10.88 16.28
N HIS A 174 -2.37 10.00 15.69
CA HIS A 174 -1.91 9.05 14.64
C HIS A 174 -1.48 9.76 13.37
N LEU A 175 -2.16 10.85 12.98
CA LEU A 175 -1.76 11.65 11.83
C LEU A 175 -0.37 12.28 12.05
N ARG A 176 -0.13 12.85 13.24
CA ARG A 176 1.19 13.43 13.61
C ARG A 176 2.28 12.37 13.67
N ASP A 177 1.98 11.22 14.24
CA ASP A 177 2.90 10.08 14.30
C ASP A 177 3.28 9.62 12.89
N ASN A 178 2.30 9.37 12.03
CA ASN A 178 2.52 8.99 10.64
C ASN A 178 3.33 10.05 9.87
N ALA A 179 3.02 11.33 10.03
CA ALA A 179 3.74 12.42 9.37
C ALA A 179 5.20 12.52 9.85
N GLY A 180 5.46 12.18 11.11
CA GLY A 180 6.82 12.14 11.69
C GLY A 180 7.76 11.17 10.96
N ALA A 181 7.23 10.14 10.32
CA ALA A 181 8.02 9.20 9.53
C ALA A 181 8.80 9.86 8.39
N ALA A 182 8.31 10.97 7.84
CA ALA A 182 8.98 11.72 6.77
C ALA A 182 10.32 12.36 7.22
N ASN A 183 10.56 12.47 8.51
CA ASN A 183 11.80 13.00 9.08
C ASN A 183 12.84 11.92 9.40
N ILE A 184 12.51 10.64 9.14
CA ILE A 184 13.38 9.50 9.47
C ILE A 184 14.06 9.03 8.19
N THR A 185 15.39 9.11 8.18
CA THR A 185 16.22 8.51 7.15
C THR A 185 16.85 7.23 7.73
N LEU A 186 16.43 6.08 7.23
CA LEU A 186 16.97 4.80 7.66
C LEU A 186 18.36 4.58 7.04
N ALA A 187 19.31 4.11 7.84
CA ALA A 187 20.61 3.69 7.36
C ALA A 187 20.48 2.43 6.47
N PRO A 188 21.32 2.26 5.45
CA PRO A 188 21.25 1.12 4.53
C PRO A 188 21.28 -0.24 5.25
N GLU A 189 22.08 -0.38 6.30
CA GLU A 189 22.18 -1.59 7.11
C GLU A 189 20.90 -1.88 7.89
N ASP A 190 20.16 -0.85 8.31
CA ASP A 190 18.89 -1.00 8.99
C ASP A 190 17.77 -1.37 8.02
N ILE A 191 17.79 -0.82 6.79
CA ILE A 191 16.89 -1.24 5.72
C ILE A 191 17.06 -2.74 5.45
N LEU A 192 18.29 -3.21 5.27
CA LEU A 192 18.58 -4.63 5.08
C LEU A 192 18.14 -5.48 6.27
N THR A 193 18.38 -5.00 7.50
CA THR A 193 17.91 -5.68 8.73
C THR A 193 16.41 -5.85 8.74
N ILE A 194 15.66 -4.78 8.44
CA ILE A 194 14.20 -4.80 8.35
C ILE A 194 13.73 -5.78 7.27
N GLU A 195 14.36 -5.80 6.12
CA GLU A 195 14.03 -6.71 5.03
C GLU A 195 14.25 -8.19 5.39
N HIS A 196 15.29 -8.49 6.15
CA HIS A 196 15.54 -9.83 6.68
C HIS A 196 14.54 -10.25 7.77
N ILE A 197 13.99 -9.28 8.51
CA ILE A 197 12.90 -9.58 9.45
C ILE A 197 11.64 -10.01 8.70
N PHE A 198 11.27 -9.29 7.64
CA PHE A 198 10.00 -9.46 6.91
C PHE A 198 10.19 -10.16 5.55
N THR A 199 10.90 -11.28 5.52
CA THR A 199 10.95 -12.13 4.32
C THR A 199 9.62 -12.84 4.09
N ALA A 200 9.37 -13.31 2.86
CA ALA A 200 8.17 -14.08 2.54
C ALA A 200 8.02 -15.34 3.42
N ASP A 201 9.14 -15.97 3.79
CA ASP A 201 9.16 -17.17 4.65
C ASP A 201 8.83 -16.86 6.12
N ASN A 202 9.17 -15.66 6.58
CA ASN A 202 8.94 -15.23 7.96
C ASN A 202 7.51 -14.71 8.18
N VAL A 203 6.87 -14.16 7.15
CA VAL A 203 5.51 -13.61 7.25
C VAL A 203 4.48 -14.72 7.09
N THR A 204 3.71 -14.97 8.14
CA THR A 204 2.68 -16.00 8.12
C THR A 204 1.33 -15.42 7.69
N GLY A 205 0.60 -16.18 6.86
CA GLY A 205 -0.76 -15.87 6.40
C GLY A 205 -0.81 -15.01 5.14
N LEU A 206 -1.85 -15.23 4.34
CA LEU A 206 -2.14 -14.44 3.15
C LEU A 206 -2.74 -13.08 3.52
N ARG A 207 -2.51 -12.06 2.71
CA ARG A 207 -3.05 -10.70 2.91
C ARG A 207 -4.57 -10.62 2.75
N TYR A 208 -5.14 -11.53 1.97
CA TYR A 208 -6.55 -11.62 1.64
C TYR A 208 -7.06 -13.05 1.73
N THR A 209 -8.39 -13.21 1.81
CA THR A 209 -9.06 -14.49 1.54
C THR A 209 -8.96 -14.83 0.05
N GLN A 210 -9.21 -16.10 -0.32
CA GLN A 210 -9.16 -16.48 -1.74
C GLN A 210 -10.15 -15.67 -2.58
N GLY A 211 -11.37 -15.43 -2.09
CA GLY A 211 -12.38 -14.65 -2.82
C GLY A 211 -11.99 -13.18 -3.02
N ASP A 212 -11.22 -12.60 -2.09
CA ASP A 212 -10.72 -11.22 -2.24
C ASP A 212 -9.58 -11.15 -3.27
N PHE A 213 -8.77 -12.23 -3.39
CA PHE A 213 -7.72 -12.31 -4.40
C PHE A 213 -8.27 -12.38 -5.83
N ASP A 214 -9.49 -12.90 -6.00
CA ASP A 214 -10.13 -12.99 -7.32
C ASP A 214 -10.54 -11.60 -7.87
N LEU A 215 -10.53 -10.57 -7.00
CA LEU A 215 -10.78 -9.17 -7.35
C LEU A 215 -9.51 -8.37 -7.70
N ILE A 216 -8.35 -9.03 -7.67
CA ILE A 216 -7.05 -8.40 -7.91
C ILE A 216 -6.40 -9.07 -9.11
N GLU A 217 -5.87 -8.27 -10.02
CA GLU A 217 -5.10 -8.77 -11.15
C GLU A 217 -3.74 -9.32 -10.69
N LYS A 218 -3.31 -10.47 -11.25
CA LYS A 218 -2.06 -11.16 -10.90
C LYS A 218 -0.98 -10.89 -11.93
#